data_a3fc6900078d27ca58549171c9279c05
#
_entry.id   a3fc6900078d27ca58549171c9279c05
#
_cell.length_a   1.000
_cell.length_b   1.000
_cell.length_c   1.000
_cell.angle_alpha   90.00
_cell.angle_beta   90.00
_cell.angle_gamma   90.00
#
_symmetry.space_group_name_H-M   'P 1'
#
loop_
_entity.id
_entity.type
_entity.pdbx_description
1 polymer ?
#
loop_
_entity_poly.entity_id
_entity_poly.type
_entity_poly.pdbx_seq_one_letter_code
_entity_poly.pdbx_strand_id
1 'polypeptide(L)'
;MAQTQEINIPVADPSDPYANPAAMPSSADRAPRSFDIEAFAKPDRKQEDWRYTPIERIEEFFDVFEPSNETQVTVSMIDGSPLAEGVTYAEGTVGDTGTGIVSKPNDRVSAVEWNSGKRAGILTIDGEIDQPVLVKMHGTGKDLDAFHLSIIAADRAHADVVVEHDGDARLAEGVEITTGKDSHISTTFIQEWNKDSKHVANHRIHVGEGASLRHSVVTLGGDIVRIRMDQDFGGEQGDLNMLGIYFVDPGEHIEHRTMVVHNHPECKSRVVYKGALDGKGAHSTWVGNALIEPTAPGTDSYELNRNLVLTPGAIADSEPNLEIENGNIIGAGHASSVGRFDDEELFYLESRGISENEARKLVVRGFFGELVEEIGIPAISEHLMNVIDKRLARGESDAIAQVLEEK
;
A
#
# COMPACT_ATOMS: atom_id res chain seq x y z
N MET A 1 2.06 60.12 5.79
CA MET A 1 3.35 59.46 5.52
C MET A 1 3.43 58.26 6.43
N ALA A 2 3.16 57.08 5.90
CA ALA A 2 3.27 55.85 6.62
C ALA A 2 4.75 55.39 6.57
N GLN A 3 5.36 55.22 7.73
CA GLN A 3 6.72 54.63 7.86
C GLN A 3 6.65 53.15 7.48
N THR A 4 7.30 52.78 6.41
CA THR A 4 7.62 51.41 6.06
C THR A 4 8.64 50.90 7.09
N GLN A 5 8.24 50.00 7.96
CA GLN A 5 9.17 49.21 8.78
C GLN A 5 9.93 48.28 7.84
N GLU A 6 11.24 48.49 7.71
CA GLU A 6 12.12 47.51 7.10
C GLU A 6 12.14 46.23 8.00
N ILE A 7 11.64 45.14 7.48
CA ILE A 7 11.74 43.84 8.11
C ILE A 7 13.22 43.39 7.93
N ASN A 8 13.96 43.42 9.02
CA ASN A 8 15.35 42.92 9.08
C ASN A 8 15.31 41.40 8.99
N ILE A 9 15.51 40.83 7.80
CA ILE A 9 15.66 39.39 7.61
C ILE A 9 17.07 39.05 8.13
N PRO A 10 17.20 38.20 9.18
CA PRO A 10 18.51 37.85 9.67
C PRO A 10 19.29 37.12 8.57
N VAL A 11 20.52 37.56 8.29
CA VAL A 11 21.45 36.85 7.41
C VAL A 11 21.74 35.50 8.05
N ALA A 12 21.50 34.41 7.35
CA ALA A 12 21.75 33.05 7.84
C ALA A 12 23.20 32.88 8.26
N ASP A 13 23.45 32.37 9.45
CA ASP A 13 24.77 32.02 9.96
C ASP A 13 25.35 30.89 9.07
N PRO A 14 26.52 31.10 8.43
CA PRO A 14 27.16 30.07 7.61
C PRO A 14 27.53 28.78 8.37
N SER A 15 27.52 28.83 9.70
CA SER A 15 27.77 27.67 10.56
C SER A 15 26.47 26.96 11.00
N ASP A 16 25.30 27.51 10.69
CA ASP A 16 24.03 26.87 10.94
C ASP A 16 23.82 25.70 9.95
N PRO A 17 23.76 24.46 10.44
CA PRO A 17 23.51 23.32 9.55
C PRO A 17 22.15 23.40 8.84
N TYR A 18 21.24 24.26 9.29
CA TYR A 18 19.94 24.52 8.68
C TYR A 18 19.95 25.69 7.67
N ALA A 19 21.07 26.42 7.56
CA ALA A 19 21.19 27.57 6.66
C ALA A 19 21.31 27.20 5.17
N ASN A 20 21.59 25.95 4.84
CA ASN A 20 21.68 25.45 3.47
C ASN A 20 20.84 24.17 3.30
N PRO A 21 19.55 24.29 2.98
CA PRO A 21 18.66 23.13 2.78
C PRO A 21 19.19 22.14 1.72
N ALA A 22 19.90 22.60 0.71
CA ALA A 22 20.50 21.77 -0.34
C ALA A 22 21.68 20.90 0.17
N ALA A 23 22.18 21.14 1.36
CA ALA A 23 23.25 20.36 1.98
C ALA A 23 22.74 19.34 3.02
N MET A 24 21.44 19.36 3.33
CA MET A 24 20.82 18.36 4.19
C MET A 24 20.51 17.09 3.38
N PRO A 25 20.90 15.90 3.86
CA PRO A 25 20.38 14.67 3.27
C PRO A 25 18.86 14.67 3.41
N SER A 26 18.14 14.29 2.33
CA SER A 26 16.69 14.16 2.37
C SER A 26 16.27 13.12 3.42
N SER A 27 15.01 13.14 3.85
CA SER A 27 14.49 12.13 4.77
C SER A 27 14.61 10.73 4.18
N ALA A 28 14.48 10.58 2.85
CA ALA A 28 14.69 9.33 2.13
C ALA A 28 16.15 8.84 2.19
N ASP A 29 17.13 9.76 2.20
CA ASP A 29 18.56 9.41 2.31
C ASP A 29 19.00 9.09 3.74
N ARG A 30 18.20 9.49 4.74
CA ARG A 30 18.49 9.25 6.16
C ARG A 30 18.13 7.82 6.59
N ALA A 31 17.21 7.17 5.91
CA ALA A 31 16.86 5.78 6.20
C ALA A 31 17.95 4.83 5.67
N PRO A 32 18.48 3.91 6.50
CA PRO A 32 19.44 2.94 6.01
C PRO A 32 18.81 2.08 4.90
N ARG A 33 19.59 1.81 3.84
CA ARG A 33 19.20 0.87 2.78
C ARG A 33 20.27 -0.21 2.68
N SER A 34 19.95 -1.43 3.05
CA SER A 34 20.92 -2.51 3.14
C SER A 34 20.29 -3.88 2.99
N PHE A 35 21.02 -4.81 2.36
CA PHE A 35 20.70 -6.23 2.43
C PHE A 35 21.14 -6.89 3.74
N ASP A 36 22.02 -6.21 4.51
CA ASP A 36 22.46 -6.68 5.81
C ASP A 36 21.44 -6.34 6.88
N ILE A 37 20.86 -7.36 7.52
CA ILE A 37 19.88 -7.20 8.58
C ILE A 37 20.40 -6.40 9.78
N GLU A 38 21.71 -6.47 10.05
CA GLU A 38 22.34 -5.77 11.18
C GLU A 38 22.44 -4.26 10.95
N ALA A 39 22.19 -3.79 9.72
CA ALA A 39 22.03 -2.36 9.45
C ALA A 39 20.77 -1.77 10.10
N PHE A 40 19.82 -2.62 10.51
CA PHE A 40 18.54 -2.23 11.07
C PHE A 40 18.41 -2.70 12.52
N ALA A 41 18.08 -1.77 13.41
CA ALA A 41 17.71 -2.13 14.78
C ALA A 41 16.43 -2.99 14.78
N LYS A 42 16.28 -3.84 15.80
CA LYS A 42 15.01 -4.56 16.00
C LYS A 42 13.86 -3.57 16.20
N PRO A 43 12.67 -3.84 15.65
CA PRO A 43 11.50 -3.00 15.82
C PRO A 43 11.18 -2.70 17.28
N ASP A 44 10.93 -1.43 17.58
CA ASP A 44 10.49 -0.92 18.89
C ASP A 44 9.45 0.18 18.65
N ARG A 45 8.37 0.20 19.40
CA ARG A 45 7.31 1.21 19.32
C ARG A 45 7.76 2.66 19.53
N LYS A 46 9.00 2.88 20.02
CA LYS A 46 9.62 4.21 20.09
C LYS A 46 10.14 4.70 18.75
N GLN A 47 10.34 3.80 17.80
CA GLN A 47 10.72 4.15 16.44
C GLN A 47 9.45 4.57 15.69
N GLU A 48 9.55 5.62 14.88
CA GLU A 48 8.45 6.19 14.11
C GLU A 48 7.79 5.16 13.18
N ASP A 49 8.60 4.36 12.50
CA ASP A 49 8.12 3.32 11.58
C ASP A 49 7.32 2.20 12.26
N TRP A 50 7.42 2.05 13.59
CA TRP A 50 6.82 0.96 14.35
C TRP A 50 5.86 1.41 15.44
N ARG A 51 5.62 2.71 15.56
CA ARG A 51 4.84 3.33 16.64
C ARG A 51 3.41 2.77 16.74
N TYR A 52 2.78 2.53 15.61
CA TYR A 52 1.40 2.04 15.52
C TYR A 52 1.31 0.52 15.34
N THR A 53 2.40 -0.13 14.98
CA THR A 53 2.43 -1.57 14.71
C THR A 53 2.36 -2.36 16.02
N PRO A 54 1.46 -3.36 16.16
CA PRO A 54 1.48 -4.29 17.29
C PRO A 54 2.63 -5.29 17.11
N ILE A 55 3.88 -4.83 17.36
CA ILE A 55 5.11 -5.53 17.04
C ILE A 55 5.20 -6.93 17.66
N GLU A 56 4.58 -7.12 18.84
CA GLU A 56 4.49 -8.42 19.52
C GLU A 56 3.70 -9.47 18.74
N ARG A 57 2.87 -9.07 17.77
CA ARG A 57 2.12 -9.99 16.91
C ARG A 57 2.90 -10.45 15.68
N ILE A 58 4.03 -9.80 15.38
CA ILE A 58 4.86 -10.08 14.18
C ILE A 58 6.34 -10.22 14.52
N GLU A 59 6.71 -10.41 15.79
CA GLU A 59 8.11 -10.51 16.20
C GLU A 59 8.88 -11.67 15.54
N GLU A 60 8.16 -12.70 15.09
CA GLU A 60 8.70 -13.83 14.33
C GLU A 60 9.33 -13.42 12.99
N PHE A 61 8.97 -12.25 12.44
CA PHE A 61 9.54 -11.70 11.21
C PHE A 61 10.74 -10.76 11.45
N PHE A 62 11.26 -10.67 12.67
CA PHE A 62 12.37 -9.77 12.98
C PHE A 62 13.76 -10.40 12.89
N ASP A 63 13.84 -11.69 12.75
CA ASP A 63 15.07 -12.44 12.58
C ASP A 63 14.96 -13.39 11.38
N VAL A 64 16.09 -13.68 10.73
CA VAL A 64 16.14 -14.61 9.58
C VAL A 64 15.62 -15.98 9.97
N PHE A 65 14.80 -16.56 9.14
CA PHE A 65 14.17 -17.86 9.33
C PHE A 65 14.32 -18.76 8.10
N GLU A 66 14.13 -20.06 8.30
CA GLU A 66 14.05 -21.01 7.19
C GLU A 66 12.60 -21.03 6.65
N PRO A 67 12.37 -20.69 5.36
CA PRO A 67 11.01 -20.63 4.81
C PRO A 67 10.40 -22.02 4.65
N SER A 68 9.11 -22.15 4.95
CA SER A 68 8.36 -23.41 4.84
C SER A 68 8.07 -23.80 3.39
N ASN A 69 8.00 -22.84 2.48
CA ASN A 69 7.55 -22.98 1.10
C ASN A 69 6.09 -23.47 0.99
N GLU A 70 5.26 -23.11 1.95
CA GLU A 70 3.82 -23.44 1.96
C GLU A 70 2.97 -22.48 1.12
N THR A 71 3.55 -21.38 0.66
CA THR A 71 2.87 -20.47 -0.29
C THR A 71 3.02 -21.00 -1.71
N GLN A 72 1.90 -21.43 -2.31
CA GLN A 72 1.83 -21.87 -3.68
C GLN A 72 1.59 -20.69 -4.61
N VAL A 73 2.41 -20.58 -5.66
CA VAL A 73 2.29 -19.50 -6.65
C VAL A 73 1.91 -20.11 -7.99
N THR A 74 0.87 -19.55 -8.62
CA THR A 74 0.47 -19.90 -9.98
C THR A 74 0.29 -18.64 -10.80
N VAL A 75 0.63 -18.69 -12.08
CA VAL A 75 0.53 -17.53 -12.99
C VAL A 75 -0.19 -17.95 -14.28
N SER A 76 -1.18 -17.16 -14.65
CA SER A 76 -2.01 -17.36 -15.84
C SER A 76 -2.58 -16.02 -16.32
N MET A 77 -3.30 -16.00 -17.40
CA MET A 77 -4.22 -14.89 -17.68
C MET A 77 -5.42 -14.97 -16.70
N ILE A 78 -6.15 -13.87 -16.52
CA ILE A 78 -7.25 -13.80 -15.53
C ILE A 78 -8.40 -14.79 -15.83
N ASP A 79 -8.57 -15.19 -17.07
CA ASP A 79 -9.55 -16.20 -17.50
C ASP A 79 -9.07 -17.65 -17.33
N GLY A 80 -7.86 -17.85 -16.77
CA GLY A 80 -7.22 -19.14 -16.57
C GLY A 80 -6.48 -19.68 -17.80
N SER A 81 -6.43 -18.94 -18.91
CA SER A 81 -5.65 -19.32 -20.08
C SER A 81 -4.13 -19.18 -19.83
N PRO A 82 -3.28 -19.85 -20.63
CA PRO A 82 -1.84 -19.67 -20.59
C PRO A 82 -1.44 -18.21 -20.83
N LEU A 83 -0.25 -17.83 -20.37
CA LEU A 83 0.31 -16.49 -20.56
C LEU A 83 0.32 -16.10 -22.04
N ALA A 84 -0.10 -14.86 -22.32
CA ALA A 84 -0.09 -14.27 -23.64
C ALA A 84 1.35 -14.08 -24.18
N GLU A 85 1.48 -13.92 -25.48
CA GLU A 85 2.75 -13.46 -26.08
C GLU A 85 3.16 -12.12 -25.47
N GLY A 86 4.44 -11.96 -25.17
CA GLY A 86 4.96 -10.78 -24.47
C GLY A 86 4.93 -10.88 -22.95
N VAL A 87 4.29 -11.89 -22.37
CA VAL A 87 4.30 -12.15 -20.92
C VAL A 87 5.12 -13.40 -20.63
N THR A 88 6.10 -13.30 -19.74
CA THR A 88 6.84 -14.47 -19.25
C THR A 88 6.88 -14.48 -17.74
N TYR A 89 6.85 -15.69 -17.17
CA TYR A 89 7.06 -15.90 -15.75
C TYR A 89 8.13 -16.97 -15.54
N ALA A 90 9.09 -16.68 -14.69
CA ALA A 90 10.14 -17.60 -14.30
C ALA A 90 10.25 -17.67 -12.78
N GLU A 91 10.39 -18.88 -12.24
CA GLU A 91 10.80 -19.06 -10.86
C GLU A 91 12.31 -19.04 -10.76
N GLY A 92 12.83 -18.35 -9.75
CA GLY A 92 14.24 -18.21 -9.46
C GLY A 92 14.50 -18.18 -7.94
N THR A 93 15.67 -17.71 -7.60
CA THR A 93 16.10 -17.52 -6.22
C THR A 93 16.31 -16.03 -5.94
N VAL A 94 16.00 -15.60 -4.74
CA VAL A 94 16.33 -14.24 -4.28
C VAL A 94 17.84 -13.98 -4.43
N GLY A 95 18.20 -12.90 -5.10
CA GLY A 95 19.58 -12.58 -5.48
C GLY A 95 19.97 -12.96 -6.90
N ASP A 96 19.12 -13.71 -7.63
CA ASP A 96 19.33 -13.99 -9.06
C ASP A 96 18.97 -12.77 -9.92
N THR A 97 19.29 -12.86 -11.22
CA THR A 97 18.94 -11.83 -12.22
C THR A 97 17.43 -11.54 -12.20
N GLY A 98 17.06 -10.28 -12.05
CA GLY A 98 15.67 -9.85 -12.00
C GLY A 98 15.16 -9.62 -10.58
N THR A 99 15.96 -9.85 -9.54
CA THR A 99 15.66 -9.48 -8.15
C THR A 99 16.67 -8.46 -7.63
N GLY A 100 16.28 -7.64 -6.65
CA GLY A 100 17.12 -6.55 -6.12
C GLY A 100 17.37 -5.42 -7.12
N ILE A 101 16.41 -5.22 -8.03
CA ILE A 101 16.55 -4.33 -9.20
C ILE A 101 16.05 -2.91 -8.95
N VAL A 102 15.19 -2.71 -7.94
CA VAL A 102 14.63 -1.39 -7.63
C VAL A 102 15.49 -0.70 -6.57
N SER A 103 15.55 -1.27 -5.38
CA SER A 103 16.30 -0.70 -4.27
C SER A 103 16.65 -1.77 -3.24
N LYS A 104 17.60 -1.45 -2.35
CA LYS A 104 17.86 -2.31 -1.19
C LYS A 104 16.73 -2.20 -0.16
N PRO A 105 16.51 -3.24 0.66
CA PRO A 105 15.66 -3.17 1.83
C PRO A 105 15.92 -1.91 2.67
N ASN A 106 14.88 -1.32 3.22
CA ASN A 106 14.94 -0.09 4.00
C ASN A 106 14.37 -0.19 5.42
N ASP A 107 13.96 -1.40 5.80
CA ASP A 107 13.64 -1.75 7.18
C ASP A 107 14.09 -3.19 7.49
N ARG A 108 14.00 -3.55 8.79
CA ARG A 108 14.44 -4.87 9.24
C ARG A 108 13.62 -6.01 8.64
N VAL A 109 12.31 -5.84 8.50
CA VAL A 109 11.43 -6.91 8.00
C VAL A 109 11.71 -7.18 6.52
N SER A 110 11.90 -6.17 5.72
CA SER A 110 12.27 -6.33 4.31
C SER A 110 13.67 -6.93 4.14
N ALA A 111 14.62 -6.62 5.04
CA ALA A 111 15.92 -7.28 5.05
C ALA A 111 15.82 -8.75 5.51
N VAL A 112 14.93 -9.06 6.46
CA VAL A 112 14.64 -10.45 6.86
C VAL A 112 14.02 -11.24 5.71
N GLU A 113 13.03 -10.68 5.02
CA GLU A 113 12.45 -11.31 3.82
C GLU A 113 13.54 -11.67 2.81
N TRP A 114 14.38 -10.70 2.44
CA TRP A 114 15.48 -10.91 1.49
C TRP A 114 16.45 -12.02 1.90
N ASN A 115 16.83 -12.07 3.18
CA ASN A 115 17.79 -13.05 3.69
C ASN A 115 17.18 -14.42 4.01
N SER A 116 15.87 -14.49 4.26
CA SER A 116 15.12 -15.73 4.47
C SER A 116 14.62 -16.31 3.16
N GLY A 117 14.25 -15.45 2.20
CA GLY A 117 13.67 -15.83 0.92
C GLY A 117 14.61 -16.69 0.08
N LYS A 118 14.11 -17.85 -0.37
CA LYS A 118 14.82 -18.76 -1.29
C LYS A 118 14.14 -18.85 -2.65
N ARG A 119 12.91 -18.36 -2.74
CA ARG A 119 12.09 -18.41 -3.96
C ARG A 119 11.77 -17.02 -4.43
N ALA A 120 11.88 -16.81 -5.73
CA ALA A 120 11.48 -15.59 -6.40
C ALA A 120 10.65 -15.91 -7.65
N GLY A 121 9.61 -15.12 -7.89
CA GLY A 121 8.88 -15.08 -9.14
C GLY A 121 9.29 -13.85 -9.94
N ILE A 122 9.64 -14.01 -11.19
CA ILE A 122 10.03 -12.93 -12.10
C ILE A 122 9.02 -12.89 -13.24
N LEU A 123 8.14 -11.91 -13.20
CA LEU A 123 7.15 -11.64 -14.24
C LEU A 123 7.67 -10.53 -15.15
N THR A 124 7.84 -10.81 -16.44
CA THR A 124 8.23 -9.79 -17.42
C THR A 124 7.10 -9.55 -18.41
N ILE A 125 6.91 -8.29 -18.78
CA ILE A 125 5.84 -7.82 -19.67
C ILE A 125 6.47 -6.97 -20.76
N ASP A 126 6.23 -7.36 -22.02
CA ASP A 126 6.71 -6.67 -23.21
C ASP A 126 5.58 -6.58 -24.24
N GLY A 127 5.25 -5.37 -24.65
CA GLY A 127 4.16 -5.08 -25.59
C GLY A 127 2.82 -4.78 -24.93
N GLU A 128 1.76 -4.87 -25.72
CA GLU A 128 0.38 -4.55 -25.31
C GLU A 128 -0.36 -5.85 -24.98
N ILE A 129 -0.82 -5.97 -23.75
CA ILE A 129 -1.47 -7.17 -23.19
C ILE A 129 -2.92 -6.85 -22.90
N ASP A 130 -3.84 -7.40 -23.70
CA ASP A 130 -5.27 -7.07 -23.67
C ASP A 130 -6.03 -7.57 -22.43
N GLN A 131 -5.56 -8.67 -21.83
CA GLN A 131 -6.20 -9.27 -20.67
C GLN A 131 -5.28 -9.18 -19.45
N PRO A 132 -5.84 -9.00 -18.23
CA PRO A 132 -5.03 -9.00 -17.04
C PRO A 132 -4.26 -10.29 -16.81
N VAL A 133 -3.01 -10.17 -16.37
CA VAL A 133 -2.19 -11.28 -15.88
C VAL A 133 -2.54 -11.53 -14.42
N LEU A 134 -2.80 -12.78 -14.05
CA LEU A 134 -3.10 -13.19 -12.68
C LEU A 134 -1.92 -13.94 -12.08
N VAL A 135 -1.38 -13.42 -10.98
CA VAL A 135 -0.48 -14.12 -10.07
C VAL A 135 -1.27 -14.48 -8.82
N LYS A 136 -1.47 -15.77 -8.57
CA LYS A 136 -2.18 -16.23 -7.38
C LYS A 136 -1.22 -16.84 -6.39
N MET A 137 -1.24 -16.31 -5.16
CA MET A 137 -0.48 -16.80 -4.01
C MET A 137 -1.44 -17.43 -3.00
N HIS A 138 -1.43 -18.75 -2.92
CA HIS A 138 -2.27 -19.51 -2.01
C HIS A 138 -1.46 -20.07 -0.85
N GLY A 139 -1.73 -19.59 0.37
CA GLY A 139 -1.13 -20.10 1.59
C GLY A 139 -1.81 -21.40 2.03
N THR A 140 -1.02 -22.44 2.28
CA THR A 140 -1.51 -23.77 2.67
C THR A 140 -1.17 -24.13 4.12
N GLY A 141 -0.47 -23.26 4.84
CA GLY A 141 0.00 -23.54 6.20
C GLY A 141 0.22 -22.28 7.04
N LYS A 142 0.64 -22.53 8.29
CA LYS A 142 0.85 -21.48 9.30
C LYS A 142 2.32 -21.36 9.72
N ASP A 143 3.23 -22.05 9.06
CA ASP A 143 4.66 -21.89 9.27
C ASP A 143 5.19 -20.66 8.54
N LEU A 144 6.31 -20.11 8.99
CA LEU A 144 6.91 -18.93 8.39
C LEU A 144 7.35 -19.22 6.96
N ASP A 145 6.93 -18.35 6.04
CA ASP A 145 7.32 -18.40 4.64
C ASP A 145 7.82 -17.06 4.13
N ALA A 146 8.63 -17.07 3.08
CA ALA A 146 9.13 -15.89 2.41
C ALA A 146 9.08 -16.06 0.90
N PHE A 147 8.59 -15.04 0.20
CA PHE A 147 8.52 -15.03 -1.25
C PHE A 147 8.87 -13.64 -1.81
N HIS A 148 9.60 -13.63 -2.91
CA HIS A 148 9.95 -12.41 -3.61
C HIS A 148 9.30 -12.37 -4.99
N LEU A 149 8.59 -11.30 -5.33
CA LEU A 149 7.96 -11.09 -6.64
C LEU A 149 8.54 -9.87 -7.33
N SER A 150 9.10 -10.07 -8.52
CA SER A 150 9.51 -8.97 -9.40
C SER A 150 8.57 -8.86 -10.59
N ILE A 151 8.04 -7.66 -10.85
CA ILE A 151 7.23 -7.31 -12.01
C ILE A 151 8.02 -6.29 -12.84
N ILE A 152 8.42 -6.69 -14.04
CA ILE A 152 9.30 -5.92 -14.90
C ILE A 152 8.58 -5.63 -16.21
N ALA A 153 8.21 -4.38 -16.45
CA ALA A 153 7.60 -3.97 -17.70
C ALA A 153 8.64 -3.28 -18.60
N ALA A 154 8.66 -3.68 -19.86
CA ALA A 154 9.50 -3.08 -20.89
C ALA A 154 9.02 -1.67 -21.29
N ASP A 155 9.82 -0.96 -22.08
CA ASP A 155 9.43 0.32 -22.65
C ASP A 155 8.15 0.18 -23.48
N ARG A 156 7.21 1.10 -23.28
CA ARG A 156 5.90 1.15 -23.94
C ARG A 156 5.01 -0.08 -23.71
N ALA A 157 5.33 -0.89 -22.73
CA ALA A 157 4.44 -1.99 -22.33
C ALA A 157 3.11 -1.45 -21.79
N HIS A 158 2.02 -2.18 -22.07
CA HIS A 158 0.70 -1.88 -21.56
C HIS A 158 0.08 -3.17 -21.00
N ALA A 159 -0.22 -3.20 -19.70
CA ALA A 159 -0.80 -4.39 -19.06
C ALA A 159 -1.45 -4.08 -17.72
N ASP A 160 -2.43 -4.89 -17.37
CA ASP A 160 -2.95 -5.04 -16.01
C ASP A 160 -2.38 -6.32 -15.38
N VAL A 161 -1.93 -6.24 -14.14
CA VAL A 161 -1.46 -7.37 -13.34
C VAL A 161 -2.25 -7.44 -12.05
N VAL A 162 -2.83 -8.59 -11.76
CA VAL A 162 -3.54 -8.87 -10.52
C VAL A 162 -2.73 -9.87 -9.72
N VAL A 163 -2.47 -9.56 -8.44
CA VAL A 163 -1.80 -10.46 -7.49
C VAL A 163 -2.79 -10.76 -6.38
N GLU A 164 -3.30 -11.98 -6.34
CA GLU A 164 -4.25 -12.44 -5.34
C GLU A 164 -3.57 -13.26 -4.26
N HIS A 165 -3.93 -12.98 -3.00
CA HIS A 165 -3.45 -13.71 -1.83
C HIS A 165 -4.65 -14.28 -1.09
N ASP A 166 -4.66 -15.60 -0.88
CA ASP A 166 -5.71 -16.28 -0.12
C ASP A 166 -5.15 -17.45 0.71
N GLY A 167 -6.01 -18.06 1.54
CA GLY A 167 -5.65 -19.21 2.39
C GLY A 167 -5.02 -18.82 3.73
N ASP A 168 -4.27 -19.76 4.31
CA ASP A 168 -3.58 -19.59 5.60
C ASP A 168 -2.10 -19.35 5.36
N ALA A 169 -1.54 -18.26 5.92
CA ALA A 169 -0.13 -17.93 5.74
C ALA A 169 0.48 -17.16 6.94
N ARG A 170 1.79 -17.29 7.09
CA ARG A 170 2.67 -16.36 7.80
C ARG A 170 3.77 -15.96 6.84
N LEU A 171 3.48 -14.95 6.01
CA LEU A 171 4.28 -14.59 4.86
C LEU A 171 5.05 -13.28 5.06
N ALA A 172 6.36 -13.33 4.81
CA ALA A 172 7.17 -12.16 4.50
C ALA A 172 7.30 -12.04 2.98
N GLU A 173 6.83 -10.93 2.40
CA GLU A 173 6.81 -10.74 0.95
C GLU A 173 7.66 -9.53 0.54
N GLY A 174 8.57 -9.74 -0.40
CA GLY A 174 9.25 -8.69 -1.13
C GLY A 174 8.64 -8.51 -2.51
N VAL A 175 8.27 -7.28 -2.87
CA VAL A 175 7.77 -6.97 -4.20
C VAL A 175 8.63 -5.89 -4.84
N GLU A 176 9.05 -6.11 -6.08
CA GLU A 176 9.73 -5.11 -6.89
C GLU A 176 8.95 -4.86 -8.17
N ILE A 177 8.66 -3.61 -8.48
CA ILE A 177 7.94 -3.21 -9.70
C ILE A 177 8.78 -2.18 -10.43
N THR A 178 9.14 -2.47 -11.68
CA THR A 178 9.76 -1.49 -12.57
C THR A 178 8.92 -1.30 -13.81
N THR A 179 8.71 -0.05 -14.20
CA THR A 179 8.05 0.29 -15.45
C THR A 179 9.06 0.91 -16.40
N GLY A 180 9.09 0.43 -17.65
CA GLY A 180 9.93 0.98 -18.70
C GLY A 180 9.43 2.36 -19.16
N LYS A 181 10.22 3.03 -19.99
CA LYS A 181 9.89 4.34 -20.54
C LYS A 181 8.58 4.29 -21.33
N ASP A 182 7.72 5.32 -21.13
CA ASP A 182 6.45 5.49 -21.83
C ASP A 182 5.50 4.28 -21.69
N SER A 183 5.65 3.44 -20.65
CA SER A 183 4.77 2.30 -20.39
C SER A 183 3.53 2.70 -19.59
N HIS A 184 2.47 1.89 -19.68
CA HIS A 184 1.22 2.08 -18.95
C HIS A 184 0.86 0.79 -18.22
N ILE A 185 1.15 0.73 -16.94
CA ILE A 185 0.98 -0.49 -16.14
C ILE A 185 -0.02 -0.24 -15.01
N SER A 186 -0.87 -1.23 -14.78
CA SER A 186 -1.72 -1.30 -13.60
C SER A 186 -1.37 -2.57 -12.82
N THR A 187 -1.18 -2.45 -11.51
CA THR A 187 -0.98 -3.58 -10.61
C THR A 187 -2.00 -3.53 -9.49
N THR A 188 -2.68 -4.63 -9.23
CA THR A 188 -3.69 -4.73 -8.17
C THR A 188 -3.35 -5.90 -7.26
N PHE A 189 -2.97 -5.60 -6.03
CA PHE A 189 -2.67 -6.59 -4.99
C PHE A 189 -3.89 -6.73 -4.08
N ILE A 190 -4.39 -7.96 -3.94
CA ILE A 190 -5.58 -8.28 -3.16
C ILE A 190 -5.20 -9.27 -2.07
N GLN A 191 -5.41 -8.91 -0.81
CA GLN A 191 -5.16 -9.75 0.34
C GLN A 191 -6.51 -10.19 0.94
N GLU A 192 -6.89 -11.43 0.67
CA GLU A 192 -8.08 -12.11 1.24
C GLU A 192 -7.65 -13.30 2.12
N TRP A 193 -6.64 -13.07 2.94
CA TRP A 193 -6.14 -14.07 3.86
C TRP A 193 -7.18 -14.55 4.85
N ASN A 194 -7.07 -15.81 5.29
CA ASN A 194 -7.85 -16.30 6.41
C ASN A 194 -7.50 -15.55 7.71
N LYS A 195 -8.43 -15.57 8.67
CA LYS A 195 -8.43 -14.74 9.88
C LYS A 195 -7.14 -14.79 10.71
N ASP A 196 -6.46 -15.96 10.77
CA ASP A 196 -5.25 -16.15 11.61
C ASP A 196 -3.95 -15.87 10.84
N SER A 197 -4.05 -15.46 9.58
CA SER A 197 -2.88 -15.23 8.73
C SER A 197 -2.18 -13.93 9.07
N LYS A 198 -0.86 -13.93 8.91
CA LYS A 198 0.00 -12.76 9.08
C LYS A 198 0.75 -12.50 7.79
N HIS A 199 0.71 -11.27 7.32
CA HIS A 199 1.40 -10.85 6.11
C HIS A 199 2.16 -9.56 6.35
N VAL A 200 3.47 -9.60 6.15
CA VAL A 200 4.34 -8.43 6.18
C VAL A 200 5.00 -8.29 4.81
N ALA A 201 4.78 -7.14 4.15
CA ALA A 201 5.25 -6.93 2.79
C ALA A 201 5.99 -5.59 2.63
N ASN A 202 6.95 -5.58 1.71
CA ASN A 202 7.60 -4.37 1.24
C ASN A 202 7.54 -4.30 -0.29
N HIS A 203 6.81 -3.32 -0.83
CA HIS A 203 6.76 -3.03 -2.25
C HIS A 203 7.72 -1.90 -2.58
N ARG A 204 8.69 -2.16 -3.45
CA ARG A 204 9.66 -1.20 -3.96
C ARG A 204 9.35 -0.95 -5.42
N ILE A 205 9.08 0.29 -5.77
CA ILE A 205 8.48 0.65 -7.05
C ILE A 205 9.31 1.73 -7.71
N HIS A 206 9.64 1.52 -8.99
CA HIS A 206 10.37 2.46 -9.82
C HIS A 206 9.56 2.78 -11.08
N VAL A 207 9.13 4.04 -11.21
CA VAL A 207 8.32 4.49 -12.34
C VAL A 207 9.21 5.14 -13.38
N GLY A 208 9.28 4.55 -14.57
CA GLY A 208 10.12 5.01 -15.68
C GLY A 208 9.76 6.40 -16.20
N GLU A 209 10.64 6.99 -17.03
CA GLU A 209 10.42 8.26 -17.71
C GLU A 209 9.14 8.22 -18.56
N GLY A 210 8.25 9.18 -18.40
CA GLY A 210 6.97 9.25 -19.13
C GLY A 210 6.00 8.10 -18.84
N ALA A 211 6.35 7.18 -17.95
CA ALA A 211 5.52 6.03 -17.64
C ALA A 211 4.35 6.39 -16.73
N SER A 212 3.28 5.63 -16.82
CA SER A 212 2.12 5.69 -15.94
C SER A 212 1.98 4.37 -15.19
N LEU A 213 1.93 4.44 -13.85
CA LEU A 213 1.67 3.29 -13.00
C LEU A 213 0.46 3.55 -12.10
N ARG A 214 -0.54 2.66 -12.17
CA ARG A 214 -1.56 2.53 -11.14
C ARG A 214 -1.21 1.35 -10.25
N HIS A 215 -0.99 1.60 -8.97
CA HIS A 215 -0.71 0.57 -7.98
C HIS A 215 -1.81 0.52 -6.94
N SER A 216 -2.63 -0.52 -6.97
CA SER A 216 -3.77 -0.70 -6.08
C SER A 216 -3.48 -1.78 -5.05
N VAL A 217 -3.79 -1.52 -3.77
CA VAL A 217 -3.67 -2.49 -2.67
C VAL A 217 -5.02 -2.61 -1.97
N VAL A 218 -5.58 -3.82 -1.97
CA VAL A 218 -6.89 -4.10 -1.40
C VAL A 218 -6.75 -5.16 -0.31
N THR A 219 -6.93 -4.78 0.95
CA THR A 219 -6.76 -5.68 2.09
C THR A 219 -8.09 -5.96 2.76
N LEU A 220 -8.52 -7.20 2.64
CA LEU A 220 -9.82 -7.70 3.09
C LEU A 220 -9.68 -8.94 3.99
N GLY A 221 -8.58 -9.16 4.68
CA GLY A 221 -8.42 -10.29 5.59
C GLY A 221 -7.02 -10.42 6.17
N GLY A 222 -6.91 -11.30 7.18
CA GLY A 222 -5.70 -11.57 7.93
C GLY A 222 -5.77 -11.05 9.37
N ASP A 223 -5.09 -11.69 10.29
CA ASP A 223 -4.91 -11.25 11.67
C ASP A 223 -4.16 -9.92 11.72
N ILE A 224 -3.03 -9.85 10.99
CA ILE A 224 -2.25 -8.65 10.78
C ILE A 224 -1.69 -8.61 9.35
N VAL A 225 -1.94 -7.51 8.66
CA VAL A 225 -1.35 -7.22 7.35
C VAL A 225 -0.65 -5.88 7.42
N ARG A 226 0.67 -5.89 7.22
CA ARG A 226 1.49 -4.68 7.18
C ARG A 226 2.21 -4.58 5.84
N ILE A 227 1.88 -3.58 5.03
CA ILE A 227 2.47 -3.36 3.72
C ILE A 227 3.13 -1.97 3.71
N ARG A 228 4.45 -1.98 3.48
CA ARG A 228 5.22 -0.76 3.21
C ARG A 228 5.45 -0.65 1.71
N MET A 229 5.25 0.53 1.16
CA MET A 229 5.39 0.82 -0.27
C MET A 229 6.28 2.04 -0.45
N ASP A 230 7.42 1.84 -1.10
CA ASP A 230 8.41 2.89 -1.35
C ASP A 230 8.54 3.09 -2.87
N GLN A 231 8.31 4.31 -3.35
CA GLN A 231 8.27 4.64 -4.77
C GLN A 231 9.20 5.80 -5.10
N ASP A 232 9.84 5.70 -6.26
CA ASP A 232 10.58 6.77 -6.89
C ASP A 232 10.35 6.81 -8.40
N PHE A 233 10.90 7.85 -9.06
CA PHE A 233 10.80 8.04 -10.50
C PHE A 233 12.17 7.89 -11.15
N GLY A 234 12.21 7.22 -12.31
CA GLY A 234 13.42 6.98 -13.11
C GLY A 234 13.69 8.03 -14.18
N GLY A 235 12.83 9.05 -14.27
CA GLY A 235 12.94 10.13 -15.23
C GLY A 235 11.81 11.12 -15.08
N GLU A 236 11.77 12.12 -15.95
CA GLU A 236 10.74 13.16 -15.93
C GLU A 236 9.38 12.65 -16.42
N GLN A 237 8.30 13.36 -16.05
CA GLN A 237 6.93 13.12 -16.49
C GLN A 237 6.32 11.76 -16.10
N GLY A 238 6.86 11.11 -15.10
CA GLY A 238 6.23 9.91 -14.52
C GLY A 238 4.89 10.23 -13.83
N ASP A 239 3.89 9.36 -14.00
CA ASP A 239 2.56 9.50 -13.40
C ASP A 239 2.25 8.28 -12.51
N LEU A 240 2.12 8.50 -11.20
CA LEU A 240 1.86 7.47 -10.22
C LEU A 240 0.50 7.67 -9.56
N ASN A 241 -0.37 6.65 -9.68
CA ASN A 241 -1.64 6.61 -8.99
C ASN A 241 -1.66 5.41 -8.02
N MET A 242 -1.71 5.67 -6.71
CA MET A 242 -1.78 4.66 -5.66
C MET A 242 -3.16 4.63 -5.04
N LEU A 243 -3.81 3.48 -5.09
CA LEU A 243 -5.13 3.26 -4.54
C LEU A 243 -5.09 2.24 -3.41
N GLY A 244 -5.72 2.55 -2.28
CA GLY A 244 -5.83 1.61 -1.17
C GLY A 244 -7.28 1.44 -0.71
N ILE A 245 -7.68 0.18 -0.58
CA ILE A 245 -8.97 -0.18 0.00
C ILE A 245 -8.71 -1.19 1.12
N TYR A 246 -9.27 -0.96 2.30
CA TYR A 246 -9.21 -1.93 3.38
C TYR A 246 -10.51 -1.99 4.17
N PHE A 247 -10.86 -3.22 4.57
CA PHE A 247 -11.95 -3.49 5.48
C PHE A 247 -11.41 -4.27 6.67
N VAL A 248 -11.59 -3.75 7.88
CA VAL A 248 -10.96 -4.28 9.10
C VAL A 248 -12.03 -4.84 10.02
N ASP A 249 -11.99 -6.13 10.26
CA ASP A 249 -12.89 -6.85 11.16
C ASP A 249 -12.37 -6.83 12.62
N PRO A 250 -13.20 -7.24 13.61
CA PRO A 250 -12.83 -7.24 15.02
C PRO A 250 -11.50 -7.97 15.30
N GLY A 251 -10.57 -7.27 15.94
CA GLY A 251 -9.26 -7.80 16.33
C GLY A 251 -8.20 -7.82 15.24
N GLU A 252 -8.56 -7.55 13.98
CA GLU A 252 -7.61 -7.42 12.88
C GLU A 252 -6.81 -6.11 12.98
N HIS A 253 -5.57 -6.14 12.46
CA HIS A 253 -4.74 -4.94 12.29
C HIS A 253 -4.27 -4.85 10.85
N ILE A 254 -4.65 -3.78 10.16
CA ILE A 254 -4.21 -3.49 8.79
C ILE A 254 -3.41 -2.19 8.78
N GLU A 255 -2.16 -2.28 8.29
CA GLU A 255 -1.24 -1.15 8.23
C GLU A 255 -0.70 -0.98 6.82
N HIS A 256 -0.96 0.17 6.22
CA HIS A 256 -0.40 0.59 4.94
C HIS A 256 0.49 1.82 5.14
N ARG A 257 1.73 1.73 4.66
CA ARG A 257 2.69 2.84 4.67
C ARG A 257 3.13 3.14 3.26
N THR A 258 3.00 4.38 2.83
CA THR A 258 3.45 4.86 1.53
C THR A 258 4.57 5.86 1.69
N MET A 259 5.59 5.78 0.84
CA MET A 259 6.64 6.77 0.69
C MET A 259 6.81 7.07 -0.79
N VAL A 260 6.43 8.27 -1.23
CA VAL A 260 6.59 8.73 -2.62
C VAL A 260 7.71 9.76 -2.66
N VAL A 261 8.78 9.44 -3.38
CA VAL A 261 9.91 10.34 -3.57
C VAL A 261 9.85 10.93 -4.97
N HIS A 262 9.55 12.22 -5.05
CA HIS A 262 9.67 12.99 -6.29
C HIS A 262 11.12 13.45 -6.45
N ASN A 263 11.87 12.76 -7.27
CA ASN A 263 13.29 12.97 -7.53
C ASN A 263 13.60 13.44 -8.96
N HIS A 264 12.56 13.55 -9.81
CA HIS A 264 12.64 14.00 -11.20
C HIS A 264 11.59 15.07 -11.55
N PRO A 265 11.86 15.92 -12.58
CA PRO A 265 10.94 16.99 -12.96
C PRO A 265 9.57 16.51 -13.47
N GLU A 266 8.55 17.34 -13.28
CA GLU A 266 7.22 17.20 -13.87
C GLU A 266 6.49 15.89 -13.56
N CYS A 267 6.92 15.17 -12.52
CA CYS A 267 6.27 13.95 -12.08
C CYS A 267 4.99 14.25 -11.28
N LYS A 268 4.04 13.32 -11.36
CA LYS A 268 2.76 13.42 -10.66
C LYS A 268 2.56 12.22 -9.74
N SER A 269 1.91 12.45 -8.59
CA SER A 269 1.42 11.39 -7.73
C SER A 269 0.04 11.68 -7.15
N ARG A 270 -0.79 10.65 -7.09
CA ARG A 270 -2.07 10.64 -6.37
C ARG A 270 -2.10 9.40 -5.50
N VAL A 271 -2.25 9.61 -4.20
CA VAL A 271 -2.30 8.53 -3.20
C VAL A 271 -3.64 8.63 -2.51
N VAL A 272 -4.54 7.68 -2.76
CA VAL A 272 -5.91 7.71 -2.21
C VAL A 272 -6.22 6.40 -1.52
N TYR A 273 -6.40 6.46 -0.20
CA TYR A 273 -6.69 5.29 0.63
C TYR A 273 -8.02 5.47 1.35
N LYS A 274 -8.89 4.46 1.28
CA LYS A 274 -10.15 4.43 2.01
C LYS A 274 -10.27 3.14 2.83
N GLY A 275 -10.68 3.28 4.10
CA GLY A 275 -10.88 2.15 5.01
C GLY A 275 -12.23 2.15 5.67
N ALA A 276 -12.83 0.97 5.86
CA ALA A 276 -13.98 0.78 6.74
C ALA A 276 -13.58 -0.15 7.88
N LEU A 277 -13.99 0.19 9.10
CA LEU A 277 -13.60 -0.55 10.30
C LEU A 277 -14.86 -0.96 11.06
N ASP A 278 -14.97 -2.24 11.35
CA ASP A 278 -16.10 -2.81 12.07
C ASP A 278 -15.65 -3.56 13.34
N GLY A 279 -16.31 -3.27 14.43
CA GLY A 279 -16.17 -4.01 15.68
C GLY A 279 -14.99 -3.61 16.57
N LYS A 280 -15.07 -4.14 17.79
CA LYS A 280 -14.08 -3.86 18.83
C LYS A 280 -12.72 -4.45 18.49
N GLY A 281 -11.69 -3.62 18.57
CA GLY A 281 -10.30 -4.02 18.30
C GLY A 281 -9.94 -4.06 16.82
N ALA A 282 -10.85 -3.73 15.90
CA ALA A 282 -10.51 -3.42 14.52
C ALA A 282 -9.58 -2.19 14.52
N HIS A 283 -8.39 -2.33 13.93
CA HIS A 283 -7.40 -1.26 13.95
C HIS A 283 -6.77 -1.10 12.57
N SER A 284 -6.91 0.09 12.00
CA SER A 284 -6.16 0.45 10.79
C SER A 284 -5.12 1.51 11.09
N THR A 285 -4.00 1.42 10.39
CA THR A 285 -2.96 2.46 10.35
C THR A 285 -2.65 2.79 8.91
N TRP A 286 -2.73 4.05 8.55
CA TRP A 286 -2.21 4.56 7.29
C TRP A 286 -1.21 5.68 7.56
N VAL A 287 0.01 5.53 7.03
CA VAL A 287 1.05 6.56 7.07
C VAL A 287 1.43 6.88 5.63
N GLY A 288 1.12 8.09 5.19
CA GLY A 288 1.51 8.60 3.88
C GLY A 288 2.68 9.57 4.02
N ASN A 289 3.70 9.38 3.19
CA ASN A 289 4.84 10.29 3.15
C ASN A 289 5.09 10.67 1.69
N ALA A 290 5.14 11.96 1.41
CA ALA A 290 5.57 12.49 0.13
C ALA A 290 6.80 13.40 0.34
N LEU A 291 7.88 13.10 -0.37
CA LEU A 291 9.08 13.91 -0.41
C LEU A 291 9.25 14.50 -1.81
N ILE A 292 9.38 15.82 -1.89
CA ILE A 292 9.66 16.54 -3.14
C ILE A 292 11.07 17.09 -3.06
N GLU A 293 12.00 16.43 -3.75
CA GLU A 293 13.41 16.78 -3.76
C GLU A 293 13.71 18.07 -4.53
N PRO A 294 14.88 18.69 -4.33
CA PRO A 294 15.30 19.87 -5.08
C PRO A 294 15.37 19.63 -6.59
N THR A 295 15.56 18.39 -7.01
CA THR A 295 15.68 17.94 -8.40
C THR A 295 14.34 17.76 -9.11
N ALA A 296 13.20 17.97 -8.43
CA ALA A 296 11.85 17.70 -8.92
C ALA A 296 10.99 18.99 -9.12
N PRO A 297 11.40 19.95 -9.97
CA PRO A 297 10.54 21.07 -10.32
C PRO A 297 9.30 20.59 -11.10
N GLY A 298 8.17 21.30 -10.97
CA GLY A 298 6.95 20.97 -11.69
C GLY A 298 6.17 19.78 -11.11
N THR A 299 6.52 19.31 -9.92
CA THR A 299 5.78 18.24 -9.21
C THR A 299 4.33 18.61 -8.93
N ASP A 300 3.42 17.65 -9.10
CA ASP A 300 2.02 17.70 -8.69
C ASP A 300 1.70 16.46 -7.83
N SER A 301 1.59 16.64 -6.50
CA SER A 301 1.43 15.54 -5.54
C SER A 301 0.23 15.76 -4.63
N TYR A 302 -0.57 14.71 -4.40
CA TYR A 302 -1.68 14.77 -3.47
C TYR A 302 -1.91 13.43 -2.77
N GLU A 303 -2.09 13.47 -1.44
CA GLU A 303 -2.38 12.31 -0.61
C GLU A 303 -3.71 12.48 0.12
N LEU A 304 -4.52 11.42 0.15
CA LEU A 304 -5.80 11.38 0.83
C LEU A 304 -5.99 10.05 1.55
N ASN A 305 -6.30 10.11 2.84
CA ASN A 305 -6.82 8.95 3.56
C ASN A 305 -8.18 9.27 4.18
N ARG A 306 -9.16 8.38 3.97
CA ARG A 306 -10.48 8.46 4.59
C ARG A 306 -10.83 7.15 5.28
N ASN A 307 -11.27 7.24 6.52
CA ASN A 307 -11.73 6.09 7.29
C ASN A 307 -13.18 6.27 7.70
N LEU A 308 -13.95 5.19 7.58
CA LEU A 308 -15.33 5.10 8.03
C LEU A 308 -15.41 4.07 9.17
N VAL A 309 -15.62 4.55 10.39
CA VAL A 309 -15.83 3.71 11.57
C VAL A 309 -17.30 3.29 11.61
N LEU A 310 -17.55 2.00 11.43
CA LEU A 310 -18.89 1.44 11.31
C LEU A 310 -19.53 1.21 12.69
N THR A 311 -18.73 0.79 13.66
CA THR A 311 -19.18 0.47 15.02
C THR A 311 -18.21 1.00 16.08
N PRO A 312 -18.67 1.22 17.32
CA PRO A 312 -17.80 1.67 18.41
C PRO A 312 -16.68 0.67 18.75
N GLY A 313 -15.50 1.19 19.12
CA GLY A 313 -14.35 0.38 19.56
C GLY A 313 -13.34 0.04 18.48
N ALA A 314 -13.58 0.42 17.23
CA ALA A 314 -12.58 0.44 16.18
C ALA A 314 -11.70 1.70 16.24
N ILE A 315 -10.45 1.60 15.82
CA ILE A 315 -9.43 2.65 15.85
C ILE A 315 -8.83 2.81 14.45
N ALA A 316 -8.78 4.05 13.95
CA ALA A 316 -8.11 4.39 12.70
C ALA A 316 -7.05 5.46 12.98
N ASP A 317 -5.78 5.09 12.82
CA ASP A 317 -4.66 6.02 12.82
C ASP A 317 -4.36 6.44 11.38
N SER A 318 -4.24 7.75 11.17
CA SER A 318 -3.98 8.33 9.84
C SER A 318 -2.99 9.47 9.97
N GLU A 319 -1.81 9.30 9.37
CA GLU A 319 -0.69 10.24 9.49
C GLU A 319 -0.13 10.59 8.13
N PRO A 320 -0.66 11.63 7.46
CA PRO A 320 -0.05 12.15 6.23
C PRO A 320 1.11 13.11 6.55
N ASN A 321 2.24 12.92 5.87
CA ASN A 321 3.44 13.73 5.99
C ASN A 321 3.85 14.24 4.61
N LEU A 322 4.29 15.51 4.54
CA LEU A 322 4.71 16.15 3.31
C LEU A 322 5.98 16.95 3.58
N GLU A 323 7.06 16.58 2.88
CA GLU A 323 8.33 17.29 2.90
C GLU A 323 8.60 17.89 1.52
N ILE A 324 8.76 19.22 1.46
CA ILE A 324 8.93 19.96 0.21
C ILE A 324 10.28 20.68 0.25
N GLU A 325 11.22 20.18 -0.53
CA GLU A 325 12.56 20.78 -0.66
C GLU A 325 12.70 21.63 -1.93
N ASN A 326 11.66 21.71 -2.77
CA ASN A 326 11.62 22.49 -4.00
C ASN A 326 10.36 23.38 -4.07
N GLY A 327 10.55 24.70 -4.09
CA GLY A 327 9.43 25.65 -4.18
C GLY A 327 8.83 25.83 -5.59
N ASN A 328 9.46 25.28 -6.64
CA ASN A 328 8.96 25.38 -8.02
C ASN A 328 8.11 24.15 -8.39
N ILE A 329 6.94 24.02 -7.78
CA ILE A 329 6.01 22.91 -7.99
C ILE A 329 4.66 23.42 -8.51
N ILE A 330 3.88 22.55 -9.17
CA ILE A 330 2.49 22.83 -9.56
C ILE A 330 1.62 22.85 -8.30
N GLY A 331 1.77 21.86 -7.44
CA GLY A 331 1.08 21.79 -6.17
C GLY A 331 1.48 20.55 -5.35
N ALA A 332 1.29 20.67 -4.05
CA ALA A 332 1.39 19.54 -3.14
C ALA A 332 0.37 19.70 -2.01
N GLY A 333 -0.19 18.60 -1.56
CA GLY A 333 -1.15 18.62 -0.47
C GLY A 333 -1.47 17.26 0.06
N HIS A 334 -2.00 17.23 1.28
CA HIS A 334 -2.50 16.03 1.88
C HIS A 334 -3.79 16.29 2.67
N ALA A 335 -4.60 15.26 2.86
CA ALA A 335 -5.76 15.31 3.73
C ALA A 335 -6.02 13.96 4.39
N SER A 336 -6.51 13.97 5.61
CA SER A 336 -7.01 12.79 6.28
C SER A 336 -8.32 13.05 6.99
N SER A 337 -9.19 12.05 7.07
CA SER A 337 -10.41 12.13 7.84
C SER A 337 -10.83 10.77 8.40
N VAL A 338 -11.38 10.81 9.61
CA VAL A 338 -12.04 9.66 10.23
C VAL A 338 -13.49 10.05 10.51
N GLY A 339 -14.42 9.43 9.81
CA GLY A 339 -15.85 9.62 9.97
C GLY A 339 -16.51 8.43 10.67
N ARG A 340 -17.73 8.63 11.15
CA ARG A 340 -18.65 7.57 11.57
C ARG A 340 -19.86 7.60 10.66
N PHE A 341 -20.70 6.59 10.74
CA PHE A 341 -22.02 6.69 10.11
C PHE A 341 -22.73 7.95 10.58
N ASP A 342 -23.30 8.65 9.61
CA ASP A 342 -24.15 9.79 9.88
C ASP A 342 -25.55 9.27 10.21
N ASP A 343 -25.98 9.44 11.45
CA ASP A 343 -27.31 9.02 11.91
C ASP A 343 -28.44 9.73 11.12
N GLU A 344 -28.20 10.94 10.62
CA GLU A 344 -29.17 11.67 9.78
C GLU A 344 -29.28 11.05 8.39
N GLU A 345 -28.16 10.62 7.78
CA GLU A 345 -28.18 9.90 6.50
C GLU A 345 -28.87 8.54 6.63
N LEU A 346 -28.57 7.78 7.69
CA LEU A 346 -29.26 6.52 7.98
C LEU A 346 -30.75 6.73 8.17
N PHE A 347 -31.13 7.69 9.03
CA PHE A 347 -32.55 8.02 9.26
C PHE A 347 -33.26 8.46 7.97
N TYR A 348 -32.60 9.22 7.09
CA TYR A 348 -33.16 9.61 5.80
C TYR A 348 -33.46 8.39 4.94
N LEU A 349 -32.53 7.44 4.82
CA LEU A 349 -32.72 6.20 4.05
C LEU A 349 -33.83 5.32 4.64
N GLU A 350 -33.87 5.16 5.98
CA GLU A 350 -34.93 4.44 6.69
C GLU A 350 -36.31 5.09 6.50
N SER A 351 -36.39 6.40 6.51
CA SER A 351 -37.63 7.15 6.25
C SER A 351 -38.19 6.93 4.84
N ARG A 352 -37.34 6.45 3.91
CA ARG A 352 -37.72 6.05 2.56
C ARG A 352 -38.07 4.56 2.42
N GLY A 353 -38.09 3.82 3.54
CA GLY A 353 -38.45 2.41 3.59
C GLY A 353 -37.31 1.45 3.34
N ILE A 354 -36.05 1.94 3.34
CA ILE A 354 -34.85 1.11 3.27
C ILE A 354 -34.55 0.62 4.69
N SER A 355 -34.31 -0.67 4.88
CA SER A 355 -33.94 -1.20 6.18
C SER A 355 -32.57 -0.64 6.62
N GLU A 356 -32.30 -0.53 7.94
CA GLU A 356 -31.02 -0.08 8.46
C GLU A 356 -29.84 -0.81 7.82
N ASN A 357 -29.94 -2.12 7.70
CA ASN A 357 -28.90 -2.97 7.10
C ASN A 357 -28.63 -2.63 5.63
N GLU A 358 -29.68 -2.46 4.85
CA GLU A 358 -29.53 -2.06 3.45
C GLU A 358 -28.99 -0.62 3.33
N ALA A 359 -29.38 0.27 4.23
CA ALA A 359 -28.88 1.62 4.28
C ALA A 359 -27.37 1.64 4.58
N ARG A 360 -26.90 0.86 5.56
CA ARG A 360 -25.47 0.70 5.88
C ARG A 360 -24.68 0.16 4.69
N LYS A 361 -25.19 -0.88 4.00
CA LYS A 361 -24.55 -1.41 2.79
C LYS A 361 -24.44 -0.36 1.68
N LEU A 362 -25.51 0.41 1.44
CA LEU A 362 -25.51 1.45 0.42
C LEU A 362 -24.45 2.54 0.70
N VAL A 363 -24.33 2.97 1.96
CA VAL A 363 -23.33 3.97 2.37
C VAL A 363 -21.90 3.44 2.16
N VAL A 364 -21.61 2.22 2.61
CA VAL A 364 -20.27 1.61 2.46
C VAL A 364 -19.94 1.34 0.99
N ARG A 365 -20.93 0.88 0.19
CA ARG A 365 -20.73 0.71 -1.26
C ARG A 365 -20.44 2.06 -1.95
N GLY A 366 -21.16 3.11 -1.58
CA GLY A 366 -20.88 4.47 -2.09
C GLY A 366 -19.51 4.99 -1.65
N PHE A 367 -19.09 4.68 -0.42
CA PHE A 367 -17.81 5.09 0.10
C PHE A 367 -16.62 4.51 -0.67
N PHE A 368 -16.69 3.22 -1.03
CA PHE A 368 -15.64 2.55 -1.80
C PHE A 368 -15.80 2.63 -3.32
N GLY A 369 -17.03 2.89 -3.81
CA GLY A 369 -17.41 2.72 -5.21
C GLY A 369 -16.47 3.41 -6.19
N GLU A 370 -16.11 4.66 -5.92
CA GLU A 370 -15.19 5.43 -6.74
C GLU A 370 -13.82 4.75 -6.92
N LEU A 371 -13.21 4.28 -5.81
CA LEU A 371 -11.90 3.60 -5.87
C LEU A 371 -12.00 2.24 -6.55
N VAL A 372 -13.07 1.50 -6.29
CA VAL A 372 -13.30 0.19 -6.92
C VAL A 372 -13.46 0.34 -8.44
N GLU A 373 -14.17 1.38 -8.90
CA GLU A 373 -14.29 1.68 -10.33
C GLU A 373 -12.94 2.12 -10.94
N GLU A 374 -12.12 2.85 -10.18
CA GLU A 374 -10.82 3.34 -10.64
C GLU A 374 -9.78 2.21 -10.80
N ILE A 375 -9.92 1.07 -10.12
CA ILE A 375 -9.11 -0.15 -10.36
C ILE A 375 -9.24 -0.58 -11.84
N GLY A 376 -10.41 -0.39 -12.45
CA GLY A 376 -10.58 -0.51 -13.90
C GLY A 376 -10.68 -1.94 -14.45
N ILE A 377 -10.72 -2.97 -13.57
CA ILE A 377 -10.87 -4.38 -13.93
C ILE A 377 -12.26 -4.85 -13.47
N PRO A 378 -13.27 -4.96 -14.39
CA PRO A 378 -14.67 -5.21 -14.00
C PRO A 378 -14.89 -6.46 -13.13
N ALA A 379 -14.21 -7.57 -13.44
CA ALA A 379 -14.31 -8.81 -12.67
C ALA A 379 -13.82 -8.63 -11.23
N ILE A 380 -12.72 -7.88 -11.04
CA ILE A 380 -12.17 -7.56 -9.72
C ILE A 380 -13.11 -6.60 -8.99
N SER A 381 -13.62 -5.58 -9.66
CA SER A 381 -14.55 -4.61 -9.06
C SER A 381 -15.81 -5.29 -8.53
N GLU A 382 -16.40 -6.22 -9.29
CA GLU A 382 -17.56 -7.01 -8.86
C GLU A 382 -17.20 -7.92 -7.67
N HIS A 383 -16.07 -8.61 -7.74
CA HIS A 383 -15.59 -9.48 -6.66
C HIS A 383 -15.41 -8.70 -5.35
N LEU A 384 -14.69 -7.58 -5.37
CA LEU A 384 -14.44 -6.76 -4.19
C LEU A 384 -15.72 -6.25 -3.53
N MET A 385 -16.68 -5.77 -4.33
CA MET A 385 -17.96 -5.32 -3.79
C MET A 385 -18.75 -6.47 -3.16
N ASN A 386 -18.70 -7.68 -3.74
CA ASN A 386 -19.33 -8.85 -3.16
C ASN A 386 -18.68 -9.30 -1.84
N VAL A 387 -17.35 -9.18 -1.71
CA VAL A 387 -16.63 -9.49 -0.46
C VAL A 387 -16.98 -8.48 0.63
N ILE A 388 -17.00 -7.19 0.30
CA ILE A 388 -17.41 -6.12 1.23
C ILE A 388 -18.83 -6.35 1.74
N ASP A 389 -19.79 -6.69 0.86
CA ASP A 389 -21.17 -7.00 1.25
C ASP A 389 -21.25 -8.19 2.21
N LYS A 390 -20.46 -9.25 1.98
CA LYS A 390 -20.42 -10.43 2.85
C LYS A 390 -19.84 -10.09 4.23
N ARG A 391 -18.84 -9.21 4.31
CA ARG A 391 -18.25 -8.78 5.58
C ARG A 391 -19.24 -7.95 6.38
N LEU A 392 -19.93 -7.00 5.76
CA LEU A 392 -20.98 -6.22 6.41
C LEU A 392 -22.08 -7.12 7.00
N ALA A 393 -22.47 -8.19 6.28
CA ALA A 393 -23.46 -9.13 6.78
C ALA A 393 -22.98 -9.99 7.97
N ARG A 394 -21.67 -10.26 8.10
CA ARG A 394 -21.09 -10.98 9.25
C ARG A 394 -21.08 -10.11 10.51
N GLY A 395 -20.63 -8.86 10.41
CA GLY A 395 -20.62 -7.92 11.53
C GLY A 395 -21.99 -7.76 12.19
N GLU A 396 -23.07 -7.82 11.40
CA GLU A 396 -24.45 -7.81 11.89
C GLU A 396 -24.80 -9.06 12.72
N SER A 397 -24.39 -10.25 12.27
CA SER A 397 -24.62 -11.50 12.99
C SER A 397 -23.90 -11.54 14.33
N ASP A 398 -22.67 -11.04 14.38
CA ASP A 398 -21.84 -11.01 15.58
C ASP A 398 -22.38 -9.99 16.59
N ALA A 399 -22.87 -8.83 16.15
CA ALA A 399 -23.52 -7.84 16.99
C ALA A 399 -24.82 -8.37 17.64
N ILE A 400 -25.64 -9.12 16.88
CA ILE A 400 -26.86 -9.76 17.41
C ILE A 400 -26.50 -10.85 18.44
N ALA A 401 -25.45 -11.65 18.17
CA ALA A 401 -25.00 -12.68 19.11
C ALA A 401 -24.53 -12.08 20.44
N GLN A 402 -23.75 -10.99 20.40
CA GLN A 402 -23.32 -10.28 21.62
C GLN A 402 -24.46 -9.73 22.46
N VAL A 403 -25.50 -9.16 21.85
CA VAL A 403 -26.70 -8.66 22.55
C VAL A 403 -27.50 -9.79 23.18
N LEU A 404 -27.43 -11.00 22.63
CA LEU A 404 -28.10 -12.19 23.19
C LEU A 404 -27.31 -12.83 24.34
N GLU A 405 -25.98 -12.70 24.35
CA GLU A 405 -25.13 -13.21 25.42
C GLU A 405 -25.08 -12.29 26.64
N GLU A 406 -25.38 -11.01 26.50
CA GLU A 406 -25.45 -10.03 27.60
C GLU A 406 -26.81 -10.02 28.33
N LYS A 407 -27.77 -10.84 27.94
CA LYS A 407 -29.09 -11.04 28.56
C LYS A 407 -29.20 -12.36 29.32
#